data_f3793643b2331dae5157aa2b594edac5
#
_entry.id   f3793643b2331dae5157aa2b594edac5
#
_cell.length_a   1.000
_cell.length_b   1.000
_cell.length_c   1.000
_cell.angle_alpha   90.00
_cell.angle_beta   90.00
_cell.angle_gamma   90.00
#
_symmetry.space_group_name_H-M   'P 1'
#
loop_
_entity.id
_entity.type
_entity.pdbx_description
1 polymer ?
#
loop_
_entity_poly.entity_id
_entity_poly.type
_entity_poly.pdbx_seq_one_letter_code
_entity_poly.pdbx_strand_id
1 'polypeptide(L)'
;MHFAIRRKFRVIHQVSEQISNKSVNDLAPISMPEPELIELQPMLSQLNALLARLDQALVAEQRFTADASHELRSPLSAIQMRLQVLKRKFPELESELKPIQQDVSRGVQVLDNLLLLARLDPEQKESLAKTKFDFSLLMQDVIKALQPFADSKQIEVQMVLAKEVYVFANEQLLFSALRNVLDNAIRYSPEQAKVFVTLTIERQQLRLSIENSGHGVDSAVIQRLGERFYRALGTKTQGSGLGLSICQKIVDLHAGQLLFSSSDLGGLKVELLLNRVEP
;
A
#
# COMPACT_ATOMS: atom_id res chain seq x y z
N MET A 1 -27.58 -40.89 25.23
CA MET A 1 -26.58 -41.08 24.18
C MET A 1 -26.64 -39.97 23.10
N HIS A 2 -27.76 -39.67 22.48
CA HIS A 2 -27.89 -38.62 21.45
C HIS A 2 -27.47 -37.17 21.89
N PHE A 3 -27.68 -36.81 23.12
CA PHE A 3 -27.34 -35.47 23.63
C PHE A 3 -25.83 -35.24 23.73
N ALA A 4 -25.07 -36.23 24.15
CA ALA A 4 -23.61 -36.19 24.25
C ALA A 4 -22.94 -36.08 22.85
N ILE A 5 -23.49 -36.79 21.86
CA ILE A 5 -23.01 -36.76 20.48
C ILE A 5 -23.24 -35.37 19.86
N ARG A 6 -24.44 -34.80 20.00
CA ARG A 6 -24.75 -33.46 19.51
C ARG A 6 -23.85 -32.36 20.14
N ARG A 7 -23.50 -32.53 21.42
CA ARG A 7 -22.62 -31.61 22.14
C ARG A 7 -21.18 -31.67 21.58
N LYS A 8 -20.64 -32.88 21.29
CA LYS A 8 -19.31 -33.00 20.67
C LYS A 8 -19.26 -32.42 19.26
N PHE A 9 -20.29 -32.66 18.45
CA PHE A 9 -20.37 -32.05 17.10
C PHE A 9 -20.44 -30.53 17.10
N ARG A 10 -21.07 -29.92 18.09
CA ARG A 10 -21.12 -28.45 18.22
C ARG A 10 -19.73 -27.85 18.42
N VAL A 11 -18.90 -28.46 19.27
CA VAL A 11 -17.53 -27.98 19.53
C VAL A 11 -16.69 -28.09 18.25
N ILE A 12 -16.79 -29.20 17.52
CA ILE A 12 -16.09 -29.38 16.22
C ILE A 12 -16.53 -28.30 15.22
N HIS A 13 -17.82 -28.02 15.16
CA HIS A 13 -18.36 -26.99 14.26
C HIS A 13 -17.83 -25.61 14.64
N GLN A 14 -17.80 -25.24 15.92
CA GLN A 14 -17.27 -23.97 16.39
C GLN A 14 -15.76 -23.80 16.06
N VAL A 15 -14.96 -24.85 16.25
CA VAL A 15 -13.54 -24.84 15.86
C VAL A 15 -13.41 -24.67 14.34
N SER A 16 -14.22 -25.38 13.56
CA SER A 16 -14.23 -25.27 12.10
C SER A 16 -14.61 -23.87 11.64
N GLU A 17 -15.60 -23.24 12.29
CA GLU A 17 -15.97 -21.84 12.01
C GLU A 17 -14.85 -20.85 12.37
N GLN A 18 -14.18 -21.03 13.52
CA GLN A 18 -13.02 -20.20 13.87
C GLN A 18 -11.93 -20.31 12.81
N ILE A 19 -11.63 -21.50 12.30
CA ILE A 19 -10.65 -21.73 11.24
C ILE A 19 -11.10 -21.07 9.93
N SER A 20 -12.37 -21.26 9.54
CA SER A 20 -12.91 -20.74 8.27
C SER A 20 -13.00 -19.21 8.25
N ASN A 21 -13.23 -18.59 9.40
CA ASN A 21 -13.35 -17.15 9.55
C ASN A 21 -12.00 -16.44 9.71
N LYS A 22 -10.89 -17.19 9.86
CA LYS A 22 -9.56 -16.60 9.90
C LYS A 22 -9.18 -16.02 8.54
N SER A 23 -8.77 -14.77 8.55
CA SER A 23 -8.14 -14.17 7.38
C SER A 23 -6.71 -14.71 7.20
N VAL A 24 -6.15 -14.56 6.01
CA VAL A 24 -4.78 -15.02 5.68
C VAL A 24 -3.71 -14.44 6.63
N ASN A 25 -3.99 -13.29 7.23
CA ASN A 25 -3.06 -12.60 8.13
C ASN A 25 -3.41 -12.80 9.62
N ASP A 26 -4.47 -13.51 9.96
CA ASP A 26 -4.84 -13.80 11.35
C ASP A 26 -4.17 -15.08 11.81
N LEU A 27 -3.01 -14.95 12.45
CA LEU A 27 -2.22 -16.06 13.02
C LEU A 27 -2.46 -16.26 14.52
N ALA A 28 -3.42 -15.55 15.13
CA ALA A 28 -3.78 -15.72 16.51
C ALA A 28 -4.13 -17.18 16.83
N PRO A 29 -3.81 -17.69 18.02
CA PRO A 29 -4.13 -19.06 18.37
C PRO A 29 -5.63 -19.33 18.37
N ILE A 30 -6.03 -20.50 17.93
CA ILE A 30 -7.41 -20.97 17.95
C ILE A 30 -7.71 -21.47 19.35
N SER A 31 -8.76 -20.93 19.97
CA SER A 31 -9.19 -21.32 21.32
C SER A 31 -10.09 -22.55 21.29
N MET A 32 -9.97 -23.40 22.31
CA MET A 32 -10.89 -24.53 22.51
C MET A 32 -12.21 -23.97 23.08
N PRO A 33 -13.34 -24.20 22.40
CA PRO A 33 -14.65 -23.82 22.97
C PRO A 33 -15.05 -24.74 24.13
N GLU A 34 -15.83 -24.23 25.05
CA GLU A 34 -16.42 -25.05 26.11
C GLU A 34 -17.65 -25.85 25.61
N PRO A 35 -17.81 -27.11 26.05
CA PRO A 35 -16.91 -27.87 26.90
C PRO A 35 -15.71 -28.40 26.15
N GLU A 36 -14.54 -28.37 26.79
CA GLU A 36 -13.31 -28.89 26.21
C GLU A 36 -13.45 -30.35 25.78
N LEU A 37 -13.02 -30.63 24.55
CA LEU A 37 -12.89 -32.00 24.03
C LEU A 37 -11.42 -32.41 24.07
N ILE A 38 -11.08 -33.29 25.02
CA ILE A 38 -9.70 -33.77 25.25
C ILE A 38 -9.13 -34.36 23.95
N GLU A 39 -9.96 -35.01 23.15
CA GLU A 39 -9.59 -35.64 21.88
C GLU A 39 -9.13 -34.62 20.81
N LEU A 40 -9.58 -33.35 20.88
CA LEU A 40 -9.18 -32.29 19.94
C LEU A 40 -7.96 -31.50 20.41
N GLN A 41 -7.62 -31.54 21.69
CA GLN A 41 -6.49 -30.80 22.25
C GLN A 41 -5.16 -31.05 21.52
N PRO A 42 -4.75 -32.29 21.20
CA PRO A 42 -3.49 -32.50 20.48
C PRO A 42 -3.48 -31.87 19.09
N MET A 43 -4.60 -31.93 18.36
CA MET A 43 -4.74 -31.37 17.02
C MET A 43 -4.66 -29.83 17.07
N LEU A 44 -5.40 -29.20 17.98
CA LEU A 44 -5.37 -27.75 18.16
C LEU A 44 -4.00 -27.24 18.63
N SER A 45 -3.35 -28.01 19.53
CA SER A 45 -1.99 -27.70 19.97
C SER A 45 -0.99 -27.70 18.81
N GLN A 46 -1.05 -28.72 17.93
CA GLN A 46 -0.19 -28.78 16.75
C GLN A 46 -0.50 -27.66 15.75
N LEU A 47 -1.79 -27.37 15.53
CA LEU A 47 -2.21 -26.29 14.65
C LEU A 47 -1.74 -24.93 15.18
N ASN A 48 -1.92 -24.64 16.47
CA ASN A 48 -1.43 -23.43 17.10
C ASN A 48 0.11 -23.35 17.07
N ALA A 49 0.82 -24.46 17.21
CA ALA A 49 2.27 -24.49 17.05
C ALA A 49 2.71 -24.18 15.60
N LEU A 50 1.96 -24.62 14.60
CA LEU A 50 2.20 -24.25 13.19
C LEU A 50 1.94 -22.75 12.94
N LEU A 51 0.82 -22.22 13.46
CA LEU A 51 0.51 -20.79 13.38
C LEU A 51 1.62 -19.93 14.02
N ALA A 52 2.07 -20.32 15.21
CA ALA A 52 3.17 -19.63 15.90
C ALA A 52 4.50 -19.70 15.13
N ARG A 53 4.82 -20.81 14.49
CA ARG A 53 6.03 -20.93 13.63
C ARG A 53 5.91 -20.07 12.37
N LEU A 54 4.73 -20.00 11.78
CA LEU A 54 4.47 -19.16 10.62
C LEU A 54 4.60 -17.68 10.99
N ASP A 55 4.04 -17.28 12.13
CA ASP A 55 4.17 -15.95 12.66
C ASP A 55 5.64 -15.54 12.88
N GLN A 56 6.41 -16.41 13.55
CA GLN A 56 7.85 -16.21 13.76
C GLN A 56 8.62 -16.08 12.43
N ALA A 57 8.28 -16.88 11.42
CA ALA A 57 8.91 -16.82 10.12
C ALA A 57 8.61 -15.50 9.41
N LEU A 58 7.37 -15.02 9.46
CA LEU A 58 6.98 -13.72 8.90
C LEU A 58 7.66 -12.55 9.59
N VAL A 59 7.73 -12.57 10.92
CA VAL A 59 8.46 -11.55 11.70
C VAL A 59 9.95 -11.56 11.36
N ALA A 60 10.56 -12.74 11.21
CA ALA A 60 11.97 -12.85 10.83
C ALA A 60 12.21 -12.31 9.40
N GLU A 61 11.32 -12.60 8.45
CA GLU A 61 11.39 -12.07 7.08
C GLU A 61 11.27 -10.54 7.07
N GLN A 62 10.34 -9.98 7.85
CA GLN A 62 10.16 -8.54 7.96
C GLN A 62 11.41 -7.86 8.54
N ARG A 63 11.99 -8.42 9.62
CA ARG A 63 13.23 -7.90 10.23
C ARG A 63 14.39 -7.98 9.25
N PHE A 64 14.58 -9.11 8.58
CA PHE A 64 15.61 -9.27 7.56
C PHE A 64 15.47 -8.21 6.46
N THR A 65 14.26 -7.98 5.96
CA THR A 65 13.98 -6.97 4.93
C THR A 65 14.30 -5.55 5.43
N ALA A 66 13.96 -5.25 6.69
CA ALA A 66 14.25 -3.96 7.31
C ALA A 66 15.76 -3.74 7.48
N ASP A 67 16.47 -4.73 8.03
CA ASP A 67 17.92 -4.65 8.26
C ASP A 67 18.68 -4.54 6.94
N ALA A 68 18.37 -5.39 5.95
CA ALA A 68 18.96 -5.34 4.62
C ALA A 68 18.76 -3.98 3.95
N SER A 69 17.56 -3.39 4.09
CA SER A 69 17.27 -2.08 3.50
C SER A 69 18.04 -0.95 4.18
N HIS A 70 18.26 -1.02 5.51
CA HIS A 70 19.10 -0.05 6.22
C HIS A 70 20.56 -0.14 5.78
N GLU A 71 21.10 -1.37 5.71
CA GLU A 71 22.49 -1.61 5.30
C GLU A 71 22.75 -1.21 3.82
N LEU A 72 21.74 -1.33 2.96
CA LEU A 72 21.86 -0.92 1.55
C LEU A 72 21.67 0.58 1.32
N ARG A 73 20.93 1.27 2.20
CA ARG A 73 20.72 2.73 2.07
C ARG A 73 22.02 3.51 2.19
N SER A 74 22.89 3.14 3.15
CA SER A 74 24.16 3.83 3.40
C SER A 74 25.06 3.87 2.17
N PRO A 75 25.40 2.74 1.51
CA PRO A 75 26.25 2.76 0.31
C PRO A 75 25.59 3.49 -0.87
N LEU A 76 24.26 3.38 -1.05
CA LEU A 76 23.57 4.11 -2.12
C LEU A 76 23.60 5.62 -1.89
N SER A 77 23.41 6.09 -0.66
CA SER A 77 23.53 7.50 -0.31
C SER A 77 24.96 8.02 -0.55
N ALA A 78 25.98 7.22 -0.27
CA ALA A 78 27.36 7.56 -0.57
C ALA A 78 27.61 7.68 -2.11
N ILE A 79 27.01 6.77 -2.91
CA ILE A 79 27.08 6.86 -4.37
C ILE A 79 26.39 8.13 -4.87
N GLN A 80 25.19 8.46 -4.37
CA GLN A 80 24.49 9.69 -4.72
C GLN A 80 25.33 10.93 -4.44
N MET A 81 25.95 10.99 -3.25
CA MET A 81 26.83 12.11 -2.89
C MET A 81 28.02 12.23 -3.84
N ARG A 82 28.68 11.12 -4.17
CA ARG A 82 29.80 11.10 -5.13
C ARG A 82 29.39 11.56 -6.53
N LEU A 83 28.23 11.13 -7.01
CA LEU A 83 27.69 11.58 -8.30
C LEU A 83 27.38 13.08 -8.30
N GLN A 84 26.84 13.63 -7.19
CA GLN A 84 26.65 15.08 -7.07
C GLN A 84 27.96 15.88 -7.10
N VAL A 85 29.02 15.36 -6.45
CA VAL A 85 30.36 15.97 -6.47
C VAL A 85 30.93 15.92 -7.89
N LEU A 86 30.82 14.79 -8.57
CA LEU A 86 31.29 14.63 -9.96
C LEU A 86 30.56 15.59 -10.89
N LYS A 87 29.25 15.72 -10.79
CA LYS A 87 28.45 16.67 -11.59
C LYS A 87 28.89 18.10 -11.38
N ARG A 88 29.22 18.50 -10.14
CA ARG A 88 29.73 19.86 -9.85
C ARG A 88 31.14 20.08 -10.38
N LYS A 89 32.01 19.05 -10.33
CA LYS A 89 33.40 19.15 -10.74
C LYS A 89 33.58 19.05 -12.26
N PHE A 90 32.71 18.32 -12.93
CA PHE A 90 32.77 18.03 -14.38
C PHE A 90 31.36 18.23 -14.99
N PRO A 91 30.94 19.52 -15.20
CA PRO A 91 29.61 19.84 -15.77
C PRO A 91 29.40 19.24 -17.17
N GLU A 92 30.47 19.01 -17.92
CA GLU A 92 30.45 18.38 -19.25
C GLU A 92 29.94 16.93 -19.24
N LEU A 93 30.06 16.24 -18.10
CA LEU A 93 29.56 14.87 -17.92
C LEU A 93 28.10 14.78 -17.45
N GLU A 94 27.39 15.92 -17.38
CA GLU A 94 26.02 15.94 -16.86
C GLU A 94 25.09 15.00 -17.61
N SER A 95 25.18 14.92 -18.93
CA SER A 95 24.35 14.03 -19.76
C SER A 95 24.57 12.56 -19.46
N GLU A 96 25.82 12.17 -19.16
CA GLU A 96 26.20 10.79 -18.86
C GLU A 96 25.90 10.41 -17.39
N LEU A 97 26.07 11.35 -16.47
CA LEU A 97 25.81 11.14 -15.05
C LEU A 97 24.32 11.11 -14.71
N LYS A 98 23.47 11.83 -15.45
CA LYS A 98 22.04 11.93 -15.22
C LYS A 98 21.32 10.59 -15.19
N PRO A 99 21.52 9.64 -16.14
CA PRO A 99 20.90 8.30 -16.08
C PRO A 99 21.35 7.53 -14.83
N ILE A 100 22.64 7.58 -14.47
CA ILE A 100 23.17 6.89 -13.30
C ILE A 100 22.56 7.45 -12.00
N GLN A 101 22.45 8.78 -11.90
CA GLN A 101 21.77 9.41 -10.76
C GLN A 101 20.32 8.97 -10.64
N GLN A 102 19.60 8.86 -11.76
CA GLN A 102 18.23 8.38 -11.79
C GLN A 102 18.11 6.94 -11.31
N ASP A 103 19.02 6.05 -11.74
CA ASP A 103 19.04 4.64 -11.35
C ASP A 103 19.34 4.47 -9.86
N VAL A 104 20.31 5.21 -9.32
CA VAL A 104 20.63 5.19 -7.88
C VAL A 104 19.46 5.74 -7.05
N SER A 105 18.86 6.85 -7.47
CA SER A 105 17.69 7.43 -6.79
C SER A 105 16.51 6.47 -6.79
N ARG A 106 16.33 5.72 -7.87
CA ARG A 106 15.31 4.65 -7.96
C ARG A 106 15.62 3.52 -6.99
N GLY A 107 16.89 3.07 -6.91
CA GLY A 107 17.31 2.04 -5.96
C GLY A 107 16.98 2.45 -4.51
N VAL A 108 17.30 3.68 -4.12
CA VAL A 108 16.94 4.23 -2.81
C VAL A 108 15.41 4.21 -2.59
N GLN A 109 14.64 4.64 -3.57
CA GLN A 109 13.17 4.64 -3.45
C GLN A 109 12.59 3.23 -3.29
N VAL A 110 13.14 2.23 -3.99
CA VAL A 110 12.75 0.82 -3.83
C VAL A 110 13.02 0.34 -2.40
N LEU A 111 14.21 0.66 -1.87
CA LEU A 111 14.58 0.30 -0.49
C LEU A 111 13.69 0.99 0.55
N ASP A 112 13.39 2.28 0.37
CA ASP A 112 12.48 3.02 1.26
C ASP A 112 11.07 2.41 1.24
N ASN A 113 10.61 1.98 0.08
CA ASN A 113 9.33 1.31 -0.09
C ASN A 113 9.31 -0.07 0.60
N LEU A 114 10.39 -0.84 0.50
CA LEU A 114 10.54 -2.13 1.19
C LEU A 114 10.57 -1.96 2.71
N LEU A 115 11.33 -0.97 3.21
CA LEU A 115 11.35 -0.60 4.61
C LEU A 115 9.97 -0.19 5.13
N LEU A 116 9.26 0.61 4.37
CA LEU A 116 7.90 1.02 4.73
C LEU A 116 6.98 -0.19 4.82
N LEU A 117 7.00 -1.09 3.83
CA LEU A 117 6.21 -2.32 3.85
C LEU A 117 6.55 -3.24 5.04
N ALA A 118 7.84 -3.34 5.40
CA ALA A 118 8.28 -4.13 6.54
C ALA A 118 7.82 -3.54 7.89
N ARG A 119 7.71 -2.20 7.98
CA ARG A 119 7.24 -1.49 9.19
C ARG A 119 5.72 -1.42 9.33
N LEU A 120 4.98 -1.56 8.23
CA LEU A 120 3.53 -1.50 8.22
C LEU A 120 2.94 -2.86 8.67
N ASP A 121 3.14 -3.23 9.94
CA ASP A 121 2.58 -4.43 10.53
C ASP A 121 1.10 -4.24 10.87
N PRO A 122 0.22 -5.21 10.52
CA PRO A 122 -1.19 -5.15 10.92
C PRO A 122 -1.42 -5.13 12.44
N GLU A 123 -0.52 -5.75 13.23
CA GLU A 123 -0.61 -5.75 14.68
C GLU A 123 -0.33 -4.38 15.32
N GLN A 124 0.34 -3.49 14.59
CA GLN A 124 0.63 -2.13 15.06
C GLN A 124 -0.49 -1.12 14.75
N LYS A 125 -1.67 -1.55 14.30
CA LYS A 125 -2.81 -0.65 14.04
C LYS A 125 -3.15 0.26 15.23
N GLU A 126 -3.01 -0.25 16.43
CA GLU A 126 -3.32 0.49 17.67
C GLU A 126 -2.20 1.44 18.10
N SER A 127 -0.94 1.19 17.70
CA SER A 127 0.21 2.03 18.04
C SER A 127 0.48 3.15 17.02
N LEU A 128 -0.27 3.18 15.91
CA LEU A 128 -0.13 4.21 14.90
C LEU A 128 -0.56 5.57 15.46
N ALA A 129 0.36 6.52 15.51
CA ALA A 129 0.03 7.89 15.86
C ALA A 129 -0.94 8.47 14.83
N LYS A 130 -2.22 8.56 15.19
CA LYS A 130 -3.28 9.14 14.37
C LYS A 130 -3.65 10.51 14.90
N THR A 131 -3.89 11.44 13.99
CA THR A 131 -4.34 12.80 14.31
C THR A 131 -5.54 13.13 13.44
N LYS A 132 -6.35 14.10 13.88
CA LYS A 132 -7.43 14.66 13.07
C LYS A 132 -6.85 15.76 12.18
N PHE A 133 -7.07 15.66 10.87
CA PHE A 133 -6.64 16.68 9.90
C PHE A 133 -7.60 16.75 8.71
N ASP A 134 -7.49 17.82 7.93
CA ASP A 134 -8.28 18.02 6.72
C ASP A 134 -7.63 17.28 5.53
N PHE A 135 -8.29 16.23 5.07
CA PHE A 135 -7.88 15.41 3.94
C PHE A 135 -7.85 16.17 2.61
N SER A 136 -8.69 17.21 2.47
CA SER A 136 -8.73 18.05 1.28
C SER A 136 -7.44 18.85 1.14
N LEU A 137 -6.91 19.39 2.25
CA LEU A 137 -5.62 20.09 2.28
C LEU A 137 -4.46 19.14 2.00
N LEU A 138 -4.47 17.96 2.60
CA LEU A 138 -3.46 16.93 2.34
C LEU A 138 -3.40 16.59 0.84
N MET A 139 -4.55 16.41 0.18
CA MET A 139 -4.59 16.11 -1.26
C MET A 139 -4.05 17.27 -2.10
N GLN A 140 -4.35 18.52 -1.74
CA GLN A 140 -3.77 19.69 -2.42
C GLN A 140 -2.25 19.72 -2.30
N ASP A 141 -1.69 19.38 -1.13
CA ASP A 141 -0.24 19.35 -0.94
C ASP A 141 0.42 18.22 -1.73
N VAL A 142 -0.23 17.07 -1.87
CA VAL A 142 0.22 15.99 -2.76
C VAL A 142 0.24 16.45 -4.22
N ILE A 143 -0.82 17.15 -4.69
CA ILE A 143 -0.89 17.67 -6.06
C ILE A 143 0.24 18.69 -6.28
N LYS A 144 0.43 19.64 -5.37
CA LYS A 144 1.53 20.63 -5.44
C LYS A 144 2.91 19.96 -5.52
N ALA A 145 3.12 18.90 -4.72
CA ALA A 145 4.40 18.19 -4.70
C ALA A 145 4.72 17.47 -6.02
N LEU A 146 3.69 17.04 -6.77
CA LEU A 146 3.86 16.34 -8.06
C LEU A 146 3.64 17.24 -9.28
N GLN A 147 3.26 18.50 -9.10
CA GLN A 147 3.04 19.45 -10.19
C GLN A 147 4.25 19.58 -11.14
N PRO A 148 5.52 19.72 -10.65
CA PRO A 148 6.68 19.79 -11.54
C PRO A 148 6.84 18.53 -12.42
N PHE A 149 6.44 17.36 -11.90
CA PHE A 149 6.49 16.12 -12.68
C PHE A 149 5.38 16.08 -13.74
N ALA A 150 4.15 16.51 -13.40
CA ALA A 150 3.06 16.63 -14.36
C ALA A 150 3.41 17.64 -15.49
N ASP A 151 3.96 18.81 -15.13
CA ASP A 151 4.37 19.84 -16.08
C ASP A 151 5.46 19.33 -17.04
N SER A 152 6.42 18.55 -16.54
CA SER A 152 7.49 17.97 -17.38
C SER A 152 6.97 17.01 -18.46
N LYS A 153 5.76 16.45 -18.28
CA LYS A 153 5.05 15.60 -19.23
C LYS A 153 3.88 16.32 -19.93
N GLN A 154 3.70 17.61 -19.66
CA GLN A 154 2.57 18.42 -20.15
C GLN A 154 1.20 17.82 -19.76
N ILE A 155 1.12 17.17 -18.58
CA ILE A 155 -0.12 16.55 -18.08
C ILE A 155 -0.91 17.59 -17.30
N GLU A 156 -2.17 17.77 -17.67
CA GLU A 156 -3.12 18.62 -16.95
C GLU A 156 -3.73 17.87 -15.78
N VAL A 157 -3.45 18.30 -14.54
CA VAL A 157 -4.09 17.75 -13.34
C VAL A 157 -5.30 18.62 -12.98
N GLN A 158 -6.49 18.09 -13.19
CA GLN A 158 -7.75 18.73 -12.82
C GLN A 158 -8.24 18.20 -11.49
N MET A 159 -8.72 19.07 -10.59
CA MET A 159 -9.18 18.66 -9.27
C MET A 159 -10.57 19.24 -8.94
N VAL A 160 -11.42 18.39 -8.36
CA VAL A 160 -12.70 18.77 -7.74
C VAL A 160 -12.71 18.18 -6.33
N LEU A 161 -12.39 19.00 -5.34
CA LEU A 161 -12.23 18.55 -3.95
C LEU A 161 -13.36 19.14 -3.08
N ALA A 162 -14.10 18.26 -2.39
CA ALA A 162 -14.96 18.66 -1.29
C ALA A 162 -14.11 19.34 -0.21
N LYS A 163 -14.63 20.40 0.39
CA LYS A 163 -13.94 21.16 1.45
C LYS A 163 -14.23 20.58 2.83
N GLU A 164 -13.32 20.82 3.78
CA GLU A 164 -13.50 20.49 5.19
C GLU A 164 -13.81 18.99 5.42
N VAL A 165 -13.05 18.13 4.74
CA VAL A 165 -13.17 16.67 4.86
C VAL A 165 -12.16 16.18 5.88
N TYR A 166 -12.61 15.94 7.11
CA TYR A 166 -11.74 15.51 8.20
C TYR A 166 -11.66 14.01 8.34
N VAL A 167 -10.45 13.51 8.63
CA VAL A 167 -10.16 12.10 8.94
C VAL A 167 -9.34 12.00 10.22
N PHE A 168 -9.44 10.84 10.89
CA PHE A 168 -8.56 10.49 12.01
C PHE A 168 -7.60 9.40 11.57
N ALA A 169 -6.39 9.79 11.18
CA ALA A 169 -5.44 8.94 10.48
C ALA A 169 -3.99 9.36 10.74
N ASN A 170 -3.04 8.57 10.24
CA ASN A 170 -1.65 9.00 10.16
C ASN A 170 -1.43 9.79 8.85
N GLU A 171 -1.24 11.09 8.99
CA GLU A 171 -1.12 12.03 7.86
C GLU A 171 0.05 11.69 6.93
N GLN A 172 1.21 11.36 7.49
CA GLN A 172 2.42 11.06 6.71
C GLN A 172 2.26 9.79 5.85
N LEU A 173 1.64 8.75 6.41
CA LEU A 173 1.37 7.53 5.67
C LEU A 173 0.36 7.78 4.55
N LEU A 174 -0.72 8.51 4.83
CA LEU A 174 -1.70 8.86 3.79
C LEU A 174 -1.08 9.76 2.72
N PHE A 175 -0.25 10.75 3.08
CA PHE A 175 0.50 11.52 2.10
C PHE A 175 1.33 10.63 1.18
N SER A 176 2.05 9.64 1.74
CA SER A 176 2.84 8.69 0.96
C SER A 176 1.97 7.84 0.02
N ALA A 177 0.83 7.34 0.49
CA ALA A 177 -0.10 6.57 -0.32
C ALA A 177 -0.68 7.40 -1.47
N LEU A 178 -1.20 8.59 -1.18
CA LEU A 178 -1.78 9.51 -2.16
C LEU A 178 -0.76 9.93 -3.22
N ARG A 179 0.46 10.23 -2.78
CA ARG A 179 1.57 10.55 -3.67
C ARG A 179 1.89 9.39 -4.62
N ASN A 180 1.92 8.15 -4.11
CA ASN A 180 2.16 6.96 -4.95
C ASN A 180 1.05 6.75 -5.98
N VAL A 181 -0.23 6.95 -5.61
CA VAL A 181 -1.36 6.82 -6.55
C VAL A 181 -1.29 7.91 -7.61
N LEU A 182 -1.06 9.17 -7.23
CA LEU A 182 -1.01 10.28 -8.17
C LEU A 182 0.25 10.21 -9.06
N ASP A 183 1.43 9.85 -8.51
CA ASP A 183 2.65 9.59 -9.31
C ASP A 183 2.39 8.50 -10.36
N ASN A 184 1.69 7.45 -9.96
CA ASN A 184 1.31 6.36 -10.86
C ASN A 184 0.40 6.86 -11.99
N ALA A 185 -0.64 7.63 -11.67
CA ALA A 185 -1.54 8.23 -12.65
C ALA A 185 -0.78 9.11 -13.66
N ILE A 186 0.12 9.99 -13.20
CA ILE A 186 0.94 10.85 -14.06
C ILE A 186 1.94 10.02 -14.87
N ARG A 187 2.60 9.05 -14.26
CA ARG A 187 3.64 8.23 -14.89
C ARG A 187 3.12 7.39 -16.05
N TYR A 188 1.95 6.78 -15.88
CA TYR A 188 1.36 5.88 -16.87
C TYR A 188 0.45 6.61 -17.87
N SER A 189 0.23 7.89 -17.70
CA SER A 189 -0.41 8.73 -18.72
C SER A 189 0.54 9.00 -19.89
N PRO A 190 0.03 9.03 -21.13
CA PRO A 190 0.78 9.59 -22.26
C PRO A 190 1.09 11.09 -22.04
N GLU A 191 1.96 11.64 -22.85
CA GLU A 191 2.18 13.11 -22.86
C GLU A 191 0.90 13.85 -23.26
N GLN A 192 0.72 15.07 -22.71
CA GLN A 192 -0.46 15.91 -22.95
C GLN A 192 -1.80 15.28 -22.50
N ALA A 193 -1.73 14.29 -21.62
CA ALA A 193 -2.89 13.64 -21.05
C ALA A 193 -3.54 14.46 -19.93
N LYS A 194 -4.67 13.96 -19.42
CA LYS A 194 -5.37 14.52 -18.26
C LYS A 194 -5.42 13.53 -17.11
N VAL A 195 -5.25 14.07 -15.92
CA VAL A 195 -5.47 13.35 -14.66
C VAL A 195 -6.55 14.07 -13.87
N PHE A 196 -7.60 13.37 -13.49
CA PHE A 196 -8.71 13.91 -12.70
C PHE A 196 -8.61 13.40 -11.26
N VAL A 197 -8.72 14.33 -10.32
CA VAL A 197 -8.73 14.06 -8.89
C VAL A 197 -10.05 14.57 -8.33
N THR A 198 -10.90 13.66 -7.86
CA THR A 198 -12.22 14.00 -7.33
C THR A 198 -12.33 13.49 -5.89
N LEU A 199 -12.65 14.39 -4.96
CA LEU A 199 -12.94 14.06 -3.56
C LEU A 199 -14.40 14.37 -3.28
N THR A 200 -15.16 13.35 -2.90
CA THR A 200 -16.57 13.46 -2.55
C THR A 200 -16.83 12.88 -1.14
N ILE A 201 -17.96 13.24 -0.56
CA ILE A 201 -18.44 12.70 0.70
C ILE A 201 -19.70 11.89 0.40
N GLU A 202 -19.69 10.60 0.76
CA GLU A 202 -20.80 9.70 0.67
C GLU A 202 -21.19 9.18 2.07
N ARG A 203 -22.24 9.74 2.65
CA ARG A 203 -22.66 9.43 4.03
C ARG A 203 -21.56 9.72 5.04
N GLN A 204 -20.98 8.67 5.68
CA GLN A 204 -19.90 8.79 6.67
C GLN A 204 -18.52 8.46 6.10
N GLN A 205 -18.41 8.28 4.78
CA GLN A 205 -17.15 7.98 4.11
C GLN A 205 -16.76 9.10 3.16
N LEU A 206 -15.48 9.35 3.05
CA LEU A 206 -14.91 10.06 1.92
C LEU A 206 -14.60 9.06 0.80
N ARG A 207 -14.78 9.51 -0.41
CA ARG A 207 -14.34 8.83 -1.63
C ARG A 207 -13.42 9.73 -2.40
N LEU A 208 -12.14 9.36 -2.51
CA LEU A 208 -11.19 9.97 -3.41
C LEU A 208 -11.06 9.11 -4.67
N SER A 209 -11.28 9.69 -5.83
CA SER A 209 -11.02 9.07 -7.13
C SER A 209 -9.86 9.77 -7.82
N ILE A 210 -8.91 9.02 -8.32
CA ILE A 210 -7.81 9.50 -9.17
C ILE A 210 -7.89 8.69 -10.48
N GLU A 211 -8.14 9.40 -11.57
CA GLU A 211 -8.33 8.81 -12.89
C GLU A 211 -7.36 9.43 -13.88
N ASN A 212 -6.79 8.61 -14.73
CA ASN A 212 -5.94 9.09 -15.80
C ASN A 212 -6.48 8.69 -17.17
N SER A 213 -6.24 9.54 -18.16
CA SER A 213 -6.46 9.17 -19.55
C SER A 213 -5.33 8.28 -20.07
N GLY A 214 -5.67 7.28 -20.90
CA GLY A 214 -4.69 6.32 -21.41
C GLY A 214 -5.27 5.32 -22.41
N HIS A 215 -4.53 4.25 -22.69
CA HIS A 215 -4.89 3.25 -23.70
C HIS A 215 -5.69 2.05 -23.16
N GLY A 216 -6.36 2.19 -22.05
CA GLY A 216 -7.06 1.09 -21.41
C GLY A 216 -6.13 0.21 -20.56
N VAL A 217 -6.72 -0.43 -19.57
CA VAL A 217 -6.03 -1.42 -18.72
C VAL A 217 -6.82 -2.72 -18.79
N ASP A 218 -6.14 -3.80 -19.16
CA ASP A 218 -6.77 -5.12 -19.24
C ASP A 218 -7.34 -5.53 -17.86
N SER A 219 -8.51 -6.15 -17.84
CA SER A 219 -9.15 -6.65 -16.63
C SER A 219 -8.28 -7.63 -15.86
N ALA A 220 -7.49 -8.47 -16.54
CA ALA A 220 -6.54 -9.37 -15.93
C ALA A 220 -5.39 -8.62 -15.23
N VAL A 221 -5.01 -7.44 -15.74
CA VAL A 221 -4.02 -6.56 -15.09
C VAL A 221 -4.65 -5.90 -13.87
N ILE A 222 -5.88 -5.38 -13.99
CA ILE A 222 -6.60 -4.71 -12.90
C ILE A 222 -6.72 -5.62 -11.68
N GLN A 223 -7.05 -6.90 -11.87
CA GLN A 223 -7.19 -7.88 -10.79
C GLN A 223 -5.89 -8.12 -9.99
N ARG A 224 -4.75 -7.84 -10.61
CA ARG A 224 -3.44 -8.03 -10.00
C ARG A 224 -2.78 -6.74 -9.50
N LEU A 225 -3.43 -5.58 -9.74
CA LEU A 225 -2.94 -4.32 -9.18
C LEU A 225 -2.96 -4.38 -7.64
N GLY A 226 -1.88 -3.94 -7.02
CA GLY A 226 -1.68 -4.08 -5.58
C GLY A 226 -0.86 -5.31 -5.17
N GLU A 227 -0.64 -6.30 -6.05
CA GLU A 227 0.34 -7.35 -5.79
C GLU A 227 1.76 -6.76 -5.75
N ARG A 228 2.59 -7.28 -4.83
CA ARG A 228 4.00 -6.83 -4.71
C ARG A 228 4.78 -7.17 -5.98
N PHE A 229 5.58 -6.23 -6.47
CA PHE A 229 6.43 -6.36 -7.66
C PHE A 229 5.68 -6.61 -8.97
N TYR A 230 4.34 -6.59 -8.95
CA TYR A 230 3.55 -6.78 -10.16
C TYR A 230 3.64 -5.56 -11.09
N ARG A 231 3.85 -5.83 -12.37
CA ARG A 231 3.85 -4.86 -13.46
C ARG A 231 3.24 -5.50 -14.70
N ALA A 232 2.40 -4.73 -15.41
CA ALA A 232 1.85 -5.20 -16.68
C ALA A 232 2.98 -5.43 -17.70
N LEU A 233 2.93 -6.56 -18.41
CA LEU A 233 3.90 -6.88 -19.47
C LEU A 233 3.85 -5.83 -20.58
N GLY A 234 5.00 -5.43 -21.09
CA GLY A 234 5.10 -4.44 -22.18
C GLY A 234 5.08 -2.97 -21.72
N THR A 235 4.98 -2.68 -20.42
CA THR A 235 5.08 -1.32 -19.90
C THR A 235 6.52 -0.78 -20.02
N LYS A 236 6.71 0.23 -20.88
CA LYS A 236 8.02 0.92 -21.05
C LYS A 236 8.37 1.85 -19.89
N THR A 237 7.38 2.25 -19.10
CA THR A 237 7.58 3.12 -17.93
C THR A 237 8.29 2.39 -16.81
N GLN A 238 9.33 3.01 -16.28
CA GLN A 238 10.14 2.44 -15.20
C GLN A 238 9.40 2.55 -13.84
N GLY A 239 9.35 1.45 -13.06
CA GLY A 239 8.73 1.41 -11.73
C GLY A 239 9.10 0.13 -10.99
N SER A 240 9.00 0.13 -9.64
CA SER A 240 9.33 -1.03 -8.79
C SER A 240 8.19 -2.05 -8.66
N GLY A 241 6.95 -1.69 -9.00
CA GLY A 241 5.77 -2.52 -8.73
C GLY A 241 5.37 -2.57 -7.25
N LEU A 242 5.94 -1.70 -6.40
CA LEU A 242 5.66 -1.66 -4.96
C LEU A 242 4.68 -0.55 -4.56
N GLY A 243 4.52 0.50 -5.38
CA GLY A 243 3.74 1.69 -5.01
C GLY A 243 2.30 1.36 -4.63
N LEU A 244 1.57 0.62 -5.46
CA LEU A 244 0.16 0.30 -5.19
C LEU A 244 -0.01 -0.71 -4.04
N SER A 245 0.93 -1.65 -3.86
CA SER A 245 0.89 -2.57 -2.70
C SER A 245 1.13 -1.83 -1.37
N ILE A 246 1.95 -0.78 -1.37
CA ILE A 246 2.12 0.12 -0.23
C ILE A 246 0.83 0.89 0.04
N CYS A 247 0.20 1.44 -1.01
CA CYS A 247 -1.08 2.13 -0.88
C CYS A 247 -2.13 1.22 -0.26
N GLN A 248 -2.27 -0.01 -0.76
CA GLN A 248 -3.20 -1.00 -0.21
C GLN A 248 -2.95 -1.22 1.29
N LYS A 249 -1.70 -1.47 1.67
CA LYS A 249 -1.34 -1.72 3.08
C LYS A 249 -1.62 -0.51 3.97
N ILE A 250 -1.31 0.70 3.51
CA ILE A 250 -1.60 1.93 4.26
C ILE A 250 -3.11 2.12 4.43
N VAL A 251 -3.88 1.92 3.38
CA VAL A 251 -5.34 2.07 3.42
C VAL A 251 -5.96 1.03 4.35
N ASP A 252 -5.51 -0.23 4.31
CA ASP A 252 -5.96 -1.30 5.21
C ASP A 252 -5.67 -0.98 6.68
N LEU A 253 -4.52 -0.37 7.01
CA LEU A 253 -4.16 0.09 8.36
C LEU A 253 -5.11 1.19 8.87
N HIS A 254 -5.73 1.93 7.98
CA HIS A 254 -6.73 2.96 8.28
C HIS A 254 -8.17 2.46 8.17
N ALA A 255 -8.37 1.13 8.07
CA ALA A 255 -9.69 0.50 7.89
C ALA A 255 -10.46 1.06 6.68
N GLY A 256 -9.73 1.43 5.64
CA GLY A 256 -10.24 1.90 4.37
C GLY A 256 -10.29 0.80 3.30
N GLN A 257 -10.63 1.20 2.08
CA GLN A 257 -10.62 0.33 0.90
C GLN A 257 -9.94 1.04 -0.26
N LEU A 258 -9.13 0.30 -1.01
CA LEU A 258 -8.53 0.75 -2.26
C LEU A 258 -9.07 -0.10 -3.41
N LEU A 259 -9.70 0.54 -4.39
CA LEU A 259 -10.35 -0.13 -5.51
C LEU A 259 -9.69 0.30 -6.82
N PHE A 260 -9.62 -0.64 -7.76
CA PHE A 260 -9.07 -0.41 -9.10
C PHE A 260 -10.12 -0.75 -10.16
N SER A 261 -10.30 0.12 -11.12
CA SER A 261 -11.21 -0.09 -12.26
C SER A 261 -10.69 0.62 -13.50
N SER A 262 -11.25 0.27 -14.65
CA SER A 262 -11.02 1.05 -15.87
C SER A 262 -11.63 2.43 -15.74
N SER A 263 -10.91 3.46 -16.19
CA SER A 263 -11.43 4.82 -16.29
C SER A 263 -12.22 5.01 -17.57
N ASP A 264 -13.30 5.78 -17.50
CA ASP A 264 -14.06 6.23 -18.69
C ASP A 264 -13.19 7.09 -19.62
N LEU A 265 -12.05 7.59 -19.12
CA LEU A 265 -11.07 8.33 -19.90
C LEU A 265 -10.08 7.42 -20.64
N GLY A 266 -10.30 6.11 -20.57
CA GLY A 266 -9.47 5.09 -21.21
C GLY A 266 -8.27 4.61 -20.41
N GLY A 267 -7.98 5.16 -19.23
CA GLY A 267 -6.87 4.75 -18.37
C GLY A 267 -7.31 3.90 -17.17
N LEU A 268 -6.63 4.10 -16.04
CA LEU A 268 -6.91 3.49 -14.75
C LEU A 268 -7.66 4.47 -13.84
N LYS A 269 -8.65 3.96 -13.13
CA LYS A 269 -9.31 4.64 -12.02
C LYS A 269 -8.92 3.95 -10.72
N VAL A 270 -8.39 4.73 -9.78
CA VAL A 270 -8.07 4.29 -8.42
C VAL A 270 -8.98 5.04 -7.46
N GLU A 271 -9.74 4.30 -6.66
CA GLU A 271 -10.65 4.86 -5.67
C GLU A 271 -10.19 4.48 -4.27
N LEU A 272 -10.11 5.46 -3.39
CA LEU A 272 -9.77 5.31 -1.99
C LEU A 272 -10.97 5.72 -1.14
N LEU A 273 -11.42 4.79 -0.28
CA LEU A 273 -12.52 4.99 0.65
C LEU A 273 -11.98 5.00 2.07
N LEU A 274 -12.31 6.03 2.85
CA LEU A 274 -11.96 6.13 4.27
C LEU A 274 -13.15 6.64 5.07
N ASN A 275 -13.21 6.27 6.34
CA ASN A 275 -14.19 6.83 7.26
C ASN A 275 -13.80 8.28 7.58
N ARG A 276 -14.74 9.19 7.43
CA ARG A 276 -14.57 10.57 7.85
C ARG A 276 -14.94 10.73 9.32
N VAL A 277 -14.41 11.78 9.95
CA VAL A 277 -14.81 12.25 11.27
C VAL A 277 -15.49 13.62 11.14
N GLU A 278 -16.29 13.96 12.10
CA GLU A 278 -16.92 15.30 12.14
C GLU A 278 -15.87 16.40 12.29
N PRO A 279 -16.15 17.60 11.77
CA PRO A 279 -15.26 18.75 11.82
C PRO A 279 -14.76 19.11 13.22
#